data_df7c985f82859dc3ac7762b4f3945de9
#
_entry.id   df7c985f82859dc3ac7762b4f3945de9
#
_cell.length_a   1.000
_cell.length_b   1.000
_cell.length_c   1.000
_cell.angle_alpha   90.00
_cell.angle_beta   90.00
_cell.angle_gamma   90.00
#
_symmetry.space_group_name_H-M   'P 1'
#
loop_
_entity.id
_entity.type
_entity.pdbx_description
1 polymer ?
#
loop_
_entity_poly.entity_id
_entity_poly.type
_entity_poly.pdbx_seq_one_letter_code
_entity_poly.pdbx_strand_id
1 'polypeptide(L)'
;MKQTLLQEKYPVYVAEIDKAETSCQSVDEIVGYLKQKIAGNPKVQFIGVFDHYAHTKRIEGEINPEIKAAVDVIFCFGLALPNPQVLAVRPRSIGVADMGSKFVVSFMEAPMKPANEAMEAWAKGLRDKR
;
A
#
# COMPACT_ATOMS: atom_id res chain seq x y z
N MET A 1 -13.63 1.30 1.09
CA MET A 1 -12.40 1.22 1.89
C MET A 1 -12.72 1.57 3.33
N LYS A 2 -12.09 0.91 4.27
CA LYS A 2 -12.44 0.99 5.67
C LYS A 2 -11.27 1.55 6.46
N GLN A 3 -11.52 2.49 7.38
CA GLN A 3 -10.50 2.98 8.30
C GLN A 3 -10.64 2.28 9.65
N THR A 4 -9.54 1.81 10.19
CA THR A 4 -9.48 1.19 11.51
C THR A 4 -8.33 1.79 12.31
N LEU A 5 -8.28 1.48 13.60
CA LEU A 5 -7.16 1.86 14.47
C LEU A 5 -6.36 0.62 14.80
N LEU A 6 -5.23 0.43 14.13
CA LEU A 6 -4.32 -0.67 14.41
C LEU A 6 -3.77 -0.51 15.82
N GLN A 7 -3.88 -1.57 16.64
CA GLN A 7 -3.46 -1.55 18.05
C GLN A 7 -4.06 -0.37 18.84
N GLU A 8 -5.29 0.05 18.43
CA GLU A 8 -6.02 1.16 19.06
C GLU A 8 -5.32 2.51 19.01
N LYS A 9 -4.28 2.67 18.19
CA LYS A 9 -3.45 3.88 18.14
C LYS A 9 -3.24 4.43 16.74
N TYR A 10 -3.13 3.56 15.74
CA TYR A 10 -2.66 3.98 14.41
C TYR A 10 -3.80 3.91 13.40
N PRO A 11 -4.21 5.06 12.81
CA PRO A 11 -5.28 5.06 11.81
C PRO A 11 -4.79 4.45 10.50
N VAL A 12 -5.43 3.36 10.09
CA VAL A 12 -5.07 2.58 8.91
C VAL A 12 -6.28 2.41 8.01
N TYR A 13 -6.12 2.69 6.72
CA TYR A 13 -7.13 2.38 5.70
C TYR A 13 -6.87 0.98 5.18
N VAL A 14 -7.93 0.18 5.08
CA VAL A 14 -7.83 -1.22 4.67
C VAL A 14 -8.88 -1.50 3.60
N ALA A 15 -8.47 -2.14 2.51
CA ALA A 15 -9.37 -2.65 1.50
C ALA A 15 -9.12 -4.15 1.33
N GLU A 16 -10.18 -4.95 1.42
CA GLU A 16 -10.14 -6.37 1.09
C GLU A 16 -10.75 -6.52 -0.30
N ILE A 17 -9.99 -7.09 -1.22
CA ILE A 17 -10.38 -7.19 -2.62
C ILE A 17 -10.31 -8.65 -3.04
N ASP A 18 -11.46 -9.28 -3.30
CA ASP A 18 -11.49 -10.65 -3.79
C ASP A 18 -10.84 -10.70 -5.17
N LYS A 19 -10.11 -11.77 -5.45
CA LYS A 19 -9.44 -11.92 -6.76
C LYS A 19 -10.43 -11.94 -7.91
N ALA A 20 -11.68 -12.31 -7.64
CA ALA A 20 -12.76 -12.25 -8.64
C ALA A 20 -13.19 -10.81 -8.99
N GLU A 21 -12.88 -9.84 -8.13
CA GLU A 21 -13.28 -8.45 -8.30
C GLU A 21 -12.23 -7.58 -9.01
N THR A 22 -11.07 -8.14 -9.30
CA THR A 22 -9.97 -7.37 -9.87
C THR A 22 -9.33 -8.11 -11.05
N SER A 23 -8.83 -7.33 -12.02
CA SER A 23 -8.04 -7.88 -13.13
C SER A 23 -6.64 -8.28 -12.67
N CYS A 24 -6.14 -7.72 -11.57
CA CYS A 24 -4.85 -8.11 -11.01
C CYS A 24 -4.99 -9.46 -10.30
N GLN A 25 -4.14 -10.42 -10.65
CA GLN A 25 -4.19 -11.76 -10.08
C GLN A 25 -2.97 -12.11 -9.24
N SER A 26 -2.04 -11.17 -9.08
CA SER A 26 -0.84 -11.37 -8.28
C SER A 26 -0.43 -10.03 -7.63
N VAL A 27 0.39 -10.15 -6.59
CA VAL A 27 0.99 -8.97 -5.96
C VAL A 27 1.83 -8.19 -6.97
N ASP A 28 2.56 -8.87 -7.83
CA ASP A 28 3.39 -8.20 -8.86
C ASP A 28 2.53 -7.37 -9.82
N GLU A 29 1.36 -7.85 -10.20
CA GLU A 29 0.44 -7.09 -11.05
C GLU A 29 -0.08 -5.86 -10.32
N ILE A 30 -0.39 -5.96 -9.03
CA ILE A 30 -0.82 -4.81 -8.24
C ILE A 30 0.32 -3.79 -8.10
N VAL A 31 1.56 -4.26 -7.90
CA VAL A 31 2.73 -3.38 -7.88
C VAL A 31 2.84 -2.60 -9.18
N GLY A 32 2.68 -3.28 -10.33
CA GLY A 32 2.67 -2.63 -11.65
C GLY A 32 1.58 -1.59 -11.78
N TYR A 33 0.38 -1.91 -11.33
CA TYR A 33 -0.75 -1.00 -11.32
C TYR A 33 -0.45 0.27 -10.49
N LEU A 34 0.09 0.09 -9.27
CA LEU A 34 0.41 1.22 -8.41
C LEU A 34 1.54 2.08 -9.00
N LYS A 35 2.54 1.45 -9.62
CA LYS A 35 3.61 2.19 -10.30
C LYS A 35 3.06 3.09 -11.40
N GLN A 36 2.08 2.60 -12.17
CA GLN A 36 1.45 3.40 -13.22
C GLN A 36 0.68 4.58 -12.64
N LYS A 37 -0.05 4.36 -11.53
CA LYS A 37 -0.79 5.45 -10.87
C LYS A 37 0.16 6.51 -10.33
N ILE A 38 1.27 6.09 -9.73
CA ILE A 38 2.29 6.99 -9.22
C ILE A 38 2.92 7.78 -10.37
N ALA A 39 3.28 7.11 -11.46
CA ALA A 39 3.89 7.76 -12.63
C ALA A 39 2.95 8.79 -13.26
N GLY A 40 1.65 8.57 -13.17
CA GLY A 40 0.65 9.50 -13.70
C GLY A 40 0.38 10.72 -12.83
N ASN A 41 0.98 10.79 -11.65
CA ASN A 41 0.80 11.92 -10.73
C ASN A 41 2.13 12.68 -10.60
N PRO A 42 2.23 13.92 -11.14
CA PRO A 42 3.50 14.66 -11.14
C PRO A 42 3.97 15.08 -9.75
N LYS A 43 3.12 14.97 -8.75
CA LYS A 43 3.43 15.37 -7.37
C LYS A 43 3.96 14.21 -6.53
N VAL A 44 4.10 13.02 -7.12
CA VAL A 44 4.50 11.82 -6.39
C VAL A 44 5.76 11.23 -7.01
N GLN A 45 6.71 10.85 -6.17
CA GLN A 45 7.94 10.18 -6.58
C GLN A 45 7.89 8.72 -6.14
N PHE A 46 8.01 7.79 -7.09
CA PHE A 46 8.18 6.37 -6.76
C PHE A 46 9.58 6.16 -6.17
N ILE A 47 9.67 5.37 -5.11
CA ILE A 47 10.95 5.08 -4.45
C ILE A 47 11.37 3.63 -4.64
N GLY A 48 10.49 2.68 -4.33
CA GLY A 48 10.85 1.27 -4.44
C GLY A 48 9.77 0.35 -3.90
N VAL A 49 10.09 -0.93 -3.86
CA VAL A 49 9.23 -1.97 -3.33
C VAL A 49 10.02 -2.77 -2.31
N PHE A 50 9.45 -2.96 -1.12
CA PHE A 50 10.06 -3.82 -0.11
C PHE A 50 9.26 -5.11 0.00
N ASP A 51 9.92 -6.24 -0.21
CA ASP A 51 9.29 -7.56 -0.12
C ASP A 51 9.41 -8.06 1.32
N HIS A 52 8.34 -7.85 2.08
CA HIS A 52 8.28 -8.27 3.48
C HIS A 52 8.29 -9.78 3.63
N TYR A 53 7.63 -10.49 2.71
CA TYR A 53 7.57 -11.95 2.77
C TYR A 53 8.97 -12.56 2.64
N ALA A 54 9.71 -12.14 1.62
CA ALA A 54 11.07 -12.61 1.39
C ALA A 54 12.00 -12.24 2.55
N HIS A 55 11.86 -11.01 3.07
CA HIS A 55 12.66 -10.54 4.20
C HIS A 55 12.42 -11.39 5.45
N THR A 56 11.13 -11.61 5.80
CA THR A 56 10.76 -12.37 7.00
C THR A 56 11.22 -13.82 6.90
N LYS A 57 11.09 -14.40 5.71
CA LYS A 57 11.54 -15.76 5.47
C LYS A 57 13.07 -15.89 5.60
N ARG A 58 13.81 -14.90 5.10
CA ARG A 58 15.27 -14.90 5.17
C ARG A 58 15.79 -14.87 6.60
N ILE A 59 15.12 -14.12 7.48
CA ILE A 59 15.51 -14.05 8.90
C ILE A 59 14.84 -15.12 9.75
N GLU A 60 14.15 -16.07 9.12
CA GLU A 60 13.46 -17.17 9.78
C GLU A 60 12.37 -16.72 10.76
N GLY A 61 11.73 -15.59 10.45
CA GLY A 61 10.60 -15.08 11.23
C GLY A 61 9.32 -15.84 10.95
N GLU A 62 8.37 -15.73 11.86
CA GLU A 62 7.07 -16.34 11.67
C GLU A 62 6.26 -15.59 10.62
N ILE A 63 5.59 -16.34 9.74
CA ILE A 63 4.68 -15.81 8.74
C ILE A 63 3.34 -16.49 8.93
N ASN A 64 2.29 -15.69 9.07
CA ASN A 64 0.91 -16.20 9.11
C ASN A 64 0.71 -17.07 7.85
N PRO A 65 0.30 -18.34 7.99
CA PRO A 65 0.19 -19.26 6.85
C PRO A 65 -0.84 -18.83 5.79
N GLU A 66 -1.74 -17.91 6.13
CA GLU A 66 -2.70 -17.38 5.16
C GLU A 66 -2.07 -16.34 4.23
N ILE A 67 -0.94 -15.76 4.61
CA ILE A 67 -0.22 -14.78 3.78
C ILE A 67 0.65 -15.53 2.78
N LYS A 68 0.37 -15.34 1.49
CA LYS A 68 1.11 -15.97 0.40
C LYS A 68 2.19 -15.08 -0.18
N ALA A 69 2.02 -13.77 -0.08
CA ALA A 69 2.98 -12.76 -0.49
C ALA A 69 2.65 -11.46 0.24
N ALA A 70 3.64 -10.62 0.47
CA ALA A 70 3.44 -9.34 1.16
C ALA A 70 4.56 -8.37 0.78
N VAL A 71 4.16 -7.21 0.25
CA VAL A 71 5.11 -6.16 -0.14
C VAL A 71 4.58 -4.80 0.28
N ASP A 72 5.47 -3.81 0.36
CA ASP A 72 5.12 -2.39 0.43
C ASP A 72 5.61 -1.69 -0.82
N VAL A 73 4.74 -0.89 -1.43
CA VAL A 73 5.10 0.02 -2.52
C VAL A 73 5.36 1.38 -1.89
N ILE A 74 6.56 1.91 -2.08
CA ILE A 74 7.07 3.08 -1.35
C ILE A 74 7.19 4.27 -2.29
N PHE A 75 6.67 5.43 -1.87
CA PHE A 75 6.62 6.64 -2.67
C PHE A 75 6.56 7.87 -1.76
N CYS A 76 6.76 9.05 -2.34
CA CYS A 76 6.75 10.28 -1.57
C CYS A 76 5.90 11.37 -2.27
N PHE A 77 5.01 12.00 -1.50
CA PHE A 77 4.21 13.15 -1.95
C PHE A 77 4.86 14.49 -1.62
N GLY A 78 6.10 14.51 -1.14
CA GLY A 78 6.73 15.72 -0.64
C GLY A 78 7.00 16.76 -1.71
N LEU A 79 6.33 17.92 -1.61
CA LEU A 79 6.51 19.05 -2.51
C LEU A 79 7.42 20.13 -1.91
N ALA A 80 7.62 20.11 -0.59
CA ALA A 80 8.41 21.12 0.12
C ALA A 80 8.99 20.51 1.39
N LEU A 81 10.02 21.15 1.92
CA LEU A 81 10.62 20.75 3.19
C LEU A 81 10.48 21.92 4.18
N PRO A 82 9.26 22.11 4.75
CA PRO A 82 9.02 23.26 5.62
C PRO A 82 9.70 23.18 6.99
N ASN A 83 9.99 21.96 7.44
CA ASN A 83 10.69 21.74 8.71
C ASN A 83 11.27 20.32 8.72
N PRO A 84 12.20 20.00 9.63
CA PRO A 84 12.83 18.67 9.62
C PRO A 84 11.88 17.53 10.06
N GLN A 85 10.83 17.85 10.80
CA GLN A 85 9.92 16.81 11.30
C GLN A 85 9.07 16.16 10.21
N VAL A 86 8.92 16.80 9.04
CA VAL A 86 8.18 16.17 7.93
C VAL A 86 8.81 14.86 7.49
N LEU A 87 10.09 14.69 7.74
CA LEU A 87 10.78 13.44 7.42
C LEU A 87 10.23 12.24 8.20
N ALA A 88 9.63 12.49 9.36
CA ALA A 88 9.03 11.41 10.17
C ALA A 88 7.80 10.79 9.51
N VAL A 89 7.12 11.52 8.63
CA VAL A 89 5.91 11.05 7.94
C VAL A 89 6.14 10.79 6.45
N ARG A 90 7.37 10.81 6.02
CA ARG A 90 7.80 10.54 4.64
C ARG A 90 8.93 9.51 4.64
N PRO A 91 8.98 8.61 3.68
CA PRO A 91 8.01 8.42 2.60
C PRO A 91 6.73 7.75 3.07
N ARG A 92 5.77 7.59 2.16
CA ARG A 92 4.55 6.83 2.40
C ARG A 92 4.65 5.47 1.73
N SER A 93 3.75 4.56 2.10
CA SER A 93 3.72 3.24 1.48
C SER A 93 2.30 2.69 1.43
N ILE A 94 2.07 1.79 0.49
CA ILE A 94 0.86 0.98 0.42
C ILE A 94 1.29 -0.47 0.53
N GLY A 95 0.77 -1.16 1.56
CA GLY A 95 1.01 -2.58 1.76
C GLY A 95 0.05 -3.41 0.93
N VAL A 96 0.55 -4.48 0.31
CA VAL A 96 -0.24 -5.41 -0.49
C VAL A 96 0.08 -6.81 -0.03
N ALA A 97 -0.93 -7.53 0.46
CA ALA A 97 -0.80 -8.92 0.86
C ALA A 97 -1.71 -9.80 0.02
N ASP A 98 -1.17 -10.95 -0.41
CA ASP A 98 -1.95 -11.98 -1.08
C ASP A 98 -2.36 -13.01 -0.03
N MET A 99 -3.67 -13.17 0.18
CA MET A 99 -4.23 -14.07 1.17
C MET A 99 -4.79 -15.35 0.53
N GLY A 100 -4.45 -15.62 -0.72
CA GLY A 100 -4.96 -16.78 -1.45
C GLY A 100 -6.17 -16.44 -2.31
N SER A 101 -7.32 -16.22 -1.69
CA SER A 101 -8.56 -15.88 -2.41
C SER A 101 -8.78 -14.38 -2.60
N LYS A 102 -8.06 -13.56 -1.84
CA LYS A 102 -8.21 -12.10 -1.87
C LYS A 102 -6.88 -11.42 -1.61
N PHE A 103 -6.84 -10.13 -1.93
CA PHE A 103 -5.75 -9.24 -1.53
C PHE A 103 -6.21 -8.35 -0.40
N VAL A 104 -5.29 -8.02 0.50
CA VAL A 104 -5.50 -6.99 1.52
C VAL A 104 -4.55 -5.83 1.19
N VAL A 105 -5.12 -4.67 0.91
CA VAL A 105 -4.37 -3.47 0.56
C VAL A 105 -4.58 -2.46 1.66
N SER A 106 -3.50 -1.95 2.22
CA SER A 106 -3.61 -1.06 3.38
C SER A 106 -2.54 0.02 3.38
N PHE A 107 -2.86 1.14 4.01
CA PHE A 107 -1.89 2.21 4.22
C PHE A 107 -2.29 3.02 5.46
N MET A 108 -1.28 3.60 6.09
CA MET A 108 -1.50 4.47 7.25
C MET A 108 -1.95 5.85 6.78
N GLU A 109 -2.88 6.46 7.52
CA GLU A 109 -3.35 7.81 7.23
C GLU A 109 -2.18 8.78 7.14
N ALA A 110 -2.15 9.59 6.08
CA ALA A 110 -1.15 10.63 5.91
C ALA A 110 -1.68 11.94 6.49
N PRO A 111 -0.79 12.82 6.98
CA PRO A 111 -1.23 14.13 7.49
C PRO A 111 -1.77 15.05 6.42
N MET A 112 -1.46 14.79 5.13
CA MET A 112 -1.94 15.60 4.01
C MET A 112 -3.16 14.94 3.38
N LYS A 113 -4.28 15.66 3.34
CA LYS A 113 -5.52 15.18 2.75
C LYS A 113 -5.37 14.74 1.29
N PRO A 114 -4.71 15.52 0.39
CA PRO A 114 -4.55 15.08 -1.00
C PRO A 114 -3.80 13.74 -1.15
N ALA A 115 -2.84 13.45 -0.26
CA ALA A 115 -2.14 12.17 -0.28
C ALA A 115 -3.08 11.02 0.08
N ASN A 116 -3.91 11.19 1.10
CA ASN A 116 -4.90 10.19 1.49
C ASN A 116 -5.89 9.94 0.37
N GLU A 117 -6.39 11.01 -0.25
CA GLU A 117 -7.35 10.90 -1.36
C GLU A 117 -6.76 10.14 -2.54
N ALA A 118 -5.49 10.40 -2.88
CA ALA A 118 -4.82 9.71 -3.98
C ALA A 118 -4.64 8.22 -3.66
N MET A 119 -4.12 7.89 -2.48
CA MET A 119 -3.91 6.51 -2.08
C MET A 119 -5.22 5.73 -2.04
N GLU A 120 -6.27 6.35 -1.51
CA GLU A 120 -7.60 5.72 -1.44
C GLU A 120 -8.17 5.48 -2.84
N ALA A 121 -8.04 6.46 -3.74
CA ALA A 121 -8.49 6.31 -5.12
C ALA A 121 -7.75 5.17 -5.84
N TRP A 122 -6.45 5.07 -5.64
CA TRP A 122 -5.65 3.98 -6.24
C TRP A 122 -6.12 2.62 -5.73
N ALA A 123 -6.30 2.50 -4.41
CA ALA A 123 -6.74 1.24 -3.80
C ALA A 123 -8.13 0.84 -4.29
N LYS A 124 -9.07 1.78 -4.32
CA LYS A 124 -10.44 1.52 -4.79
C LYS A 124 -10.47 1.12 -6.26
N GLY A 125 -9.60 1.68 -7.08
CA GLY A 125 -9.53 1.40 -8.50
C GLY A 125 -9.10 -0.03 -8.84
N LEU A 126 -8.53 -0.77 -7.87
CA LEU A 126 -8.19 -2.17 -8.06
C LEU A 126 -9.43 -3.04 -8.26
N ARG A 127 -10.57 -2.63 -7.71
CA ARG A 127 -11.85 -3.32 -7.90
C ARG A 127 -12.43 -2.94 -9.25
N ASP A 128 -11.86 -3.44 -10.31
CA ASP A 128 -12.19 -3.09 -11.68
C ASP A 128 -13.09 -4.10 -12.40
N LYS A 129 -13.49 -5.17 -11.71
CA LYS A 129 -14.46 -6.15 -12.18
C LYS A 129 -15.68 -6.17 -11.28
N ARG A 130 -16.82 -6.36 -11.87
CA ARG A 130 -18.10 -6.44 -11.16
C ARG A 130 -18.75 -7.80 -11.28
#